data_dca5e54e1c9b0069a138a25ae17655cc
#
_entry.id   dca5e54e1c9b0069a138a25ae17655cc
#
_cell.length_a   1.000
_cell.length_b   1.000
_cell.length_c   1.000
_cell.angle_alpha   90.00
_cell.angle_beta   90.00
_cell.angle_gamma   90.00
#
_symmetry.space_group_name_H-M   'P 1'
#
loop_
_entity.id
_entity.type
_entity.pdbx_description
1 polymer ?
#
loop_
_entity_poly.entity_id
_entity_poly.type
_entity_poly.pdbx_seq_one_letter_code
_entity_poly.pdbx_strand_id
1 'polypeptide(L)'
;MWAAVSIGIGGMVGAGIFSILGVVAQAAGNAMWLAFAIGGVVALLSTYSYAKLGATFPSAGGAVHFLVEGYGDGVFAGGLNLFMWAGYIISLALYATAFGSYAATFITATPSALLLKSLAVGSVMLLTVVNAFGAKFMGRGETLIVAVKVAILVLFVATGMWFIKPQNLSPALWPEAQSVLFGAGVLFIGYEGFGLVTNAAGDMRDPQKMLPRALYTSVILVIALYLTVSLTVTGNLSNAEIERAKDYALAEAAKPFLGELGFRLIAIAALFSTVSAINATLFGSANVCYMIARDGELPVGLSRTEWRQATGGLLLTAGLVVLVMLCFDLSGIAMMGSAAFLLIYAAVNAGHLLVLKQTGASAAIVWLSLLTCLAMFAILGVYTFQQQPAAIAALVLIAAASFVVEWAYRRWTGRRIKMAFHRGPPATATVRSTQQQIP
;
A
#
# COMPACT_ATOMS: atom_id res chain seq x y z
N MET A 1 12.68 9.33 13.75
CA MET A 1 11.22 9.32 13.83
C MET A 1 10.59 9.92 12.58
N TRP A 2 10.83 11.18 12.22
CA TRP A 2 10.18 11.83 11.05
C TRP A 2 10.45 11.14 9.72
N ALA A 3 11.65 10.59 9.49
CA ALA A 3 11.93 9.79 8.29
C ALA A 3 11.01 8.56 8.18
N ALA A 4 10.76 7.87 9.30
CA ALA A 4 9.83 6.73 9.32
C ALA A 4 8.36 7.18 9.11
N VAL A 5 7.96 8.33 9.68
CA VAL A 5 6.64 8.94 9.42
C VAL A 5 6.50 9.28 7.93
N SER A 6 7.55 9.83 7.31
CA SER A 6 7.54 10.13 5.86
C SER A 6 7.40 8.87 5.00
N ILE A 7 8.01 7.74 5.39
CA ILE A 7 7.82 6.45 4.70
C ILE A 7 6.35 6.04 4.76
N GLY A 8 5.71 6.12 5.93
CA GLY A 8 4.30 5.77 6.10
C GLY A 8 3.37 6.69 5.31
N ILE A 9 3.55 8.02 5.43
CA ILE A 9 2.78 8.99 4.65
C ILE A 9 3.06 8.80 3.16
N GLY A 10 4.33 8.59 2.78
CA GLY A 10 4.74 8.36 1.40
C GLY A 10 4.05 7.17 0.76
N GLY A 11 3.99 6.05 1.49
CA GLY A 11 3.34 4.83 1.05
C GLY A 11 1.82 4.99 0.89
N MET A 12 1.14 5.53 1.90
CA MET A 12 -0.31 5.73 1.86
C MET A 12 -0.73 6.83 0.87
N VAL A 13 -0.18 8.05 0.99
CA VAL A 13 -0.50 9.19 0.10
C VAL A 13 0.16 9.04 -1.27
N GLY A 14 0.97 8.00 -1.47
CA GLY A 14 1.70 7.72 -2.70
C GLY A 14 0.81 7.71 -3.94
N ALA A 15 -0.15 6.84 -3.96
CA ALA A 15 -1.14 6.78 -5.03
C ALA A 15 -2.56 6.60 -4.49
N GLY A 16 -2.72 6.24 -3.21
CA GLY A 16 -4.00 5.93 -2.62
C GLY A 16 -5.08 6.96 -2.94
N ILE A 17 -4.95 8.19 -2.42
CA ILE A 17 -5.98 9.22 -2.60
C ILE A 17 -6.13 9.67 -4.05
N PHE A 18 -5.05 9.70 -4.83
CA PHE A 18 -5.10 10.13 -6.23
C PHE A 18 -5.77 9.08 -7.13
N SER A 19 -5.58 7.78 -6.82
CA SER A 19 -6.04 6.68 -7.67
C SER A 19 -7.46 6.23 -7.36
N ILE A 20 -7.83 6.16 -6.08
CA ILE A 20 -9.05 5.45 -5.66
C ILE A 20 -10.23 6.37 -5.40
N LEU A 21 -10.02 7.69 -5.28
CA LEU A 21 -11.08 8.62 -4.90
C LEU A 21 -12.29 8.54 -5.83
N GLY A 22 -12.08 8.52 -7.15
CA GLY A 22 -13.14 8.38 -8.12
C GLY A 22 -13.84 7.01 -8.07
N VAL A 23 -13.07 5.94 -7.81
CA VAL A 23 -13.63 4.58 -7.64
C VAL A 23 -14.49 4.49 -6.39
N VAL A 24 -14.05 5.07 -5.29
CA VAL A 24 -14.81 5.12 -4.03
C VAL A 24 -16.09 5.94 -4.19
N ALA A 25 -16.02 7.05 -4.92
CA ALA A 25 -17.18 7.90 -5.18
C ALA A 25 -18.29 7.18 -5.97
N GLN A 26 -17.94 6.24 -6.85
CA GLN A 26 -18.91 5.41 -7.55
C GLN A 26 -19.73 4.53 -6.59
N ALA A 27 -19.13 4.07 -5.50
CA ALA A 27 -19.82 3.27 -4.49
C ALA A 27 -20.51 4.14 -3.42
N ALA A 28 -19.76 5.08 -2.83
CA ALA A 28 -20.18 5.82 -1.63
C ALA A 28 -20.80 7.19 -1.95
N GLY A 29 -20.78 7.66 -3.21
CA GLY A 29 -21.36 8.93 -3.61
C GLY A 29 -20.99 10.10 -2.70
N ASN A 30 -21.98 10.90 -2.33
CA ASN A 30 -21.81 12.07 -1.44
C ASN A 30 -21.37 11.71 -0.01
N ALA A 31 -21.49 10.45 0.40
CA ALA A 31 -21.00 9.95 1.70
C ALA A 31 -19.57 9.40 1.63
N MET A 32 -18.81 9.66 0.56
CA MET A 32 -17.44 9.17 0.36
C MET A 32 -16.52 9.48 1.54
N TRP A 33 -16.61 10.66 2.15
CA TRP A 33 -15.81 11.02 3.32
C TRP A 33 -16.08 10.09 4.53
N LEU A 34 -17.31 9.60 4.69
CA LEU A 34 -17.65 8.62 5.73
C LEU A 34 -17.01 7.26 5.43
N ALA A 35 -16.97 6.85 4.15
CA ALA A 35 -16.24 5.66 3.75
C ALA A 35 -14.75 5.76 4.11
N PHE A 36 -14.11 6.92 3.88
CA PHE A 36 -12.72 7.17 4.31
C PHE A 36 -12.55 7.12 5.83
N ALA A 37 -13.52 7.62 6.60
CA ALA A 37 -13.51 7.52 8.07
C ALA A 37 -13.54 6.05 8.53
N ILE A 38 -14.46 5.25 7.98
CA ILE A 38 -14.61 3.82 8.32
C ILE A 38 -13.33 3.05 7.96
N GLY A 39 -12.82 3.19 6.74
CA GLY A 39 -11.57 2.53 6.32
C GLY A 39 -10.37 2.97 7.16
N GLY A 40 -10.32 4.25 7.56
CA GLY A 40 -9.30 4.78 8.48
C GLY A 40 -9.35 4.12 9.86
N VAL A 41 -10.54 3.85 10.40
CA VAL A 41 -10.68 3.12 11.67
C VAL A 41 -10.15 1.69 11.54
N VAL A 42 -10.48 0.97 10.46
CA VAL A 42 -9.96 -0.39 10.21
C VAL A 42 -8.43 -0.37 10.09
N ALA A 43 -7.86 0.61 9.38
CA ALA A 43 -6.42 0.80 9.26
C ALA A 43 -5.77 1.09 10.63
N LEU A 44 -6.39 1.94 11.46
CA LEU A 44 -5.89 2.27 12.80
C LEU A 44 -5.88 1.06 13.74
N LEU A 45 -6.93 0.24 13.68
CA LEU A 45 -7.00 -1.02 14.43
C LEU A 45 -5.90 -1.99 13.98
N SER A 46 -5.67 -2.14 12.68
CA SER A 46 -4.61 -2.98 12.14
C SER A 46 -3.22 -2.44 12.50
N THR A 47 -3.06 -1.12 12.56
CA THR A 47 -1.83 -0.46 13.00
C THR A 47 -1.42 -0.87 14.41
N TYR A 48 -2.37 -1.17 15.30
CA TYR A 48 -2.07 -1.67 16.65
C TYR A 48 -1.27 -2.97 16.62
N SER A 49 -1.70 -3.94 15.82
CA SER A 49 -0.98 -5.21 15.68
C SER A 49 0.41 -5.01 15.07
N TYR A 50 0.54 -4.21 14.01
CA TYR A 50 1.82 -3.92 13.38
C TYR A 50 2.78 -3.19 14.32
N ALA A 51 2.27 -2.26 15.15
CA ALA A 51 3.06 -1.54 16.13
C ALA A 51 3.60 -2.48 17.23
N LYS A 52 2.76 -3.38 17.73
CA LYS A 52 3.13 -4.35 18.76
C LYS A 52 4.09 -5.42 18.24
N LEU A 53 3.77 -6.02 17.08
CA LEU A 53 4.62 -7.02 16.43
C LEU A 53 5.97 -6.44 16.04
N GLY A 54 6.00 -5.28 15.40
CA GLY A 54 7.24 -4.66 14.95
C GLY A 54 8.12 -4.13 16.09
N ALA A 55 7.53 -3.73 17.23
CA ALA A 55 8.27 -3.38 18.42
C ALA A 55 8.88 -4.60 19.12
N THR A 56 8.21 -5.76 19.05
CA THR A 56 8.66 -7.00 19.68
C THR A 56 9.63 -7.77 18.80
N PHE A 57 9.36 -7.80 17.49
CA PHE A 57 10.12 -8.52 16.46
C PHE A 57 10.65 -7.56 15.40
N PRO A 58 11.56 -6.62 15.75
CA PRO A 58 12.07 -5.66 14.78
C PRO A 58 12.86 -6.37 13.67
N SER A 59 12.43 -6.16 12.43
CA SER A 59 13.01 -6.83 11.25
C SER A 59 12.83 -5.97 10.00
N ALA A 60 13.77 -6.04 9.08
CA ALA A 60 13.63 -5.46 7.75
C ALA A 60 12.59 -6.20 6.88
N GLY A 61 12.14 -7.38 7.30
CA GLY A 61 11.09 -8.16 6.64
C GLY A 61 9.66 -7.71 6.94
N GLY A 62 9.46 -6.86 7.96
CA GLY A 62 8.14 -6.35 8.29
C GLY A 62 7.08 -7.45 8.42
N ALA A 63 5.97 -7.31 7.68
CA ALA A 63 4.85 -8.24 7.75
C ALA A 63 5.19 -9.68 7.33
N VAL A 64 6.16 -9.90 6.42
CA VAL A 64 6.66 -11.25 6.08
C VAL A 64 7.12 -11.97 7.34
N HIS A 65 7.90 -11.27 8.15
CA HIS A 65 8.43 -11.83 9.40
C HIS A 65 7.31 -12.05 10.42
N PHE A 66 6.32 -11.16 10.52
CA PHE A 66 5.20 -11.32 11.46
C PHE A 66 4.36 -12.56 11.16
N LEU A 67 4.18 -12.91 9.89
CA LEU A 67 3.47 -14.13 9.49
C LEU A 67 4.24 -15.38 9.92
N VAL A 68 5.57 -15.37 9.78
CA VAL A 68 6.42 -16.50 10.21
C VAL A 68 6.45 -16.60 11.73
N GLU A 69 6.54 -15.50 12.46
CA GLU A 69 6.48 -15.51 13.94
C GLU A 69 5.14 -16.05 14.47
N GLY A 70 4.04 -15.70 13.80
CA GLY A 70 2.71 -16.16 14.19
C GLY A 70 2.43 -17.62 13.86
N TYR A 71 2.75 -18.05 12.63
CA TYR A 71 2.34 -19.36 12.11
C TYR A 71 3.47 -20.39 12.00
N GLY A 72 4.71 -19.99 12.30
CA GLY A 72 5.88 -20.82 12.11
C GLY A 72 6.33 -20.90 10.63
N ASP A 73 7.31 -21.78 10.38
CA ASP A 73 7.95 -21.95 9.06
C ASP A 73 7.16 -22.86 8.10
N GLY A 74 5.83 -22.94 8.25
CA GLY A 74 4.96 -23.82 7.50
C GLY A 74 4.58 -23.32 6.10
N VAL A 75 3.95 -24.19 5.31
CA VAL A 75 3.35 -23.86 4.00
C VAL A 75 2.35 -22.70 4.12
N PHE A 76 1.70 -22.57 5.27
CA PHE A 76 0.71 -21.54 5.50
C PHE A 76 1.35 -20.14 5.54
N ALA A 77 2.44 -19.96 6.32
CA ALA A 77 3.18 -18.69 6.37
C ALA A 77 3.80 -18.36 5.00
N GLY A 78 4.43 -19.33 4.34
CA GLY A 78 5.02 -19.14 3.02
C GLY A 78 3.99 -18.78 1.96
N GLY A 79 2.84 -19.45 1.94
CA GLY A 79 1.73 -19.12 1.04
C GLY A 79 1.19 -17.71 1.26
N LEU A 80 1.07 -17.26 2.54
CA LEU A 80 0.68 -15.89 2.87
C LEU A 80 1.74 -14.87 2.45
N ASN A 81 3.03 -15.19 2.56
CA ASN A 81 4.13 -14.34 2.11
C ASN A 81 4.10 -14.15 0.59
N LEU A 82 3.89 -15.24 -0.17
CA LEU A 82 3.70 -15.16 -1.62
C LEU A 82 2.44 -14.36 -1.99
N PHE A 83 1.35 -14.56 -1.27
CA PHE A 83 0.12 -13.80 -1.48
C PHE A 83 0.30 -12.31 -1.17
N MET A 84 1.09 -11.95 -0.16
CA MET A 84 1.45 -10.56 0.14
C MET A 84 2.31 -9.95 -0.98
N TRP A 85 3.26 -10.69 -1.54
CA TRP A 85 4.01 -10.24 -2.71
C TRP A 85 3.08 -9.98 -3.91
N ALA A 86 2.10 -10.85 -4.15
CA ALA A 86 1.07 -10.62 -5.17
C ALA A 86 0.23 -9.36 -4.85
N GLY A 87 -0.09 -9.10 -3.60
CA GLY A 87 -0.73 -7.84 -3.16
C GLY A 87 0.07 -6.60 -3.56
N TYR A 88 1.38 -6.61 -3.39
CA TYR A 88 2.25 -5.50 -3.86
C TYR A 88 2.27 -5.37 -5.39
N ILE A 89 2.21 -6.47 -6.14
CA ILE A 89 2.08 -6.45 -7.60
C ILE A 89 0.78 -5.76 -8.02
N ILE A 90 -0.33 -6.06 -7.34
CA ILE A 90 -1.63 -5.43 -7.59
C ILE A 90 -1.60 -3.94 -7.24
N SER A 91 -0.96 -3.55 -6.13
CA SER A 91 -0.78 -2.13 -5.78
C SER A 91 0.05 -1.37 -6.81
N LEU A 92 1.12 -1.98 -7.31
CA LEU A 92 1.93 -1.40 -8.38
C LEU A 92 1.11 -1.17 -9.66
N ALA A 93 0.27 -2.14 -10.03
CA ALA A 93 -0.63 -2.02 -11.16
C ALA A 93 -1.64 -0.86 -10.97
N LEU A 94 -2.18 -0.69 -9.75
CA LEU A 94 -3.03 0.44 -9.39
C LEU A 94 -2.31 1.78 -9.63
N TYR A 95 -1.11 1.91 -9.08
CA TYR A 95 -0.33 3.14 -9.16
C TYR A 95 0.07 3.51 -10.58
N ALA A 96 0.49 2.52 -11.35
CA ALA A 96 0.85 2.72 -12.75
C ALA A 96 -0.36 3.07 -13.62
N THR A 97 -1.51 2.43 -13.38
CA THR A 97 -2.76 2.76 -14.10
C THR A 97 -3.19 4.19 -13.79
N ALA A 98 -3.12 4.61 -12.52
CA ALA A 98 -3.38 5.99 -12.13
C ALA A 98 -2.39 6.99 -12.77
N PHE A 99 -1.10 6.65 -12.82
CA PHE A 99 -0.11 7.46 -13.54
C PHE A 99 -0.53 7.65 -15.00
N GLY A 100 -0.92 6.57 -15.69
CA GLY A 100 -1.37 6.62 -17.07
C GLY A 100 -2.58 7.54 -17.28
N SER A 101 -3.56 7.46 -16.36
CA SER A 101 -4.77 8.29 -16.41
C SER A 101 -4.45 9.78 -16.23
N TYR A 102 -3.63 10.15 -15.22
CA TYR A 102 -3.22 11.55 -15.04
C TYR A 102 -2.30 12.07 -16.15
N ALA A 103 -1.34 11.26 -16.61
CA ALA A 103 -0.43 11.66 -17.69
C ALA A 103 -1.16 11.92 -19.00
N ALA A 104 -2.17 11.13 -19.30
CA ALA A 104 -2.97 11.30 -20.51
C ALA A 104 -3.71 12.64 -20.56
N THR A 105 -4.09 13.23 -19.41
CA THR A 105 -4.77 14.54 -19.37
C THR A 105 -3.90 15.69 -19.89
N PHE A 106 -2.59 15.53 -19.92
CA PHE A 106 -1.66 16.51 -20.52
C PHE A 106 -1.50 16.37 -22.02
N ILE A 107 -1.95 15.24 -22.59
CA ILE A 107 -1.80 14.92 -24.02
C ILE A 107 -3.10 15.20 -24.77
N THR A 108 -4.24 14.78 -24.21
CA THR A 108 -5.55 14.92 -24.84
C THR A 108 -6.68 14.99 -23.82
N ALA A 109 -7.75 15.69 -24.18
CA ALA A 109 -8.96 15.78 -23.35
C ALA A 109 -9.78 14.47 -23.37
N THR A 110 -9.64 13.65 -24.41
CA THR A 110 -10.35 12.37 -24.58
C THR A 110 -9.36 11.24 -24.82
N PRO A 111 -8.69 10.74 -23.75
CA PRO A 111 -7.66 9.72 -23.90
C PRO A 111 -8.27 8.38 -24.30
N SER A 112 -7.62 7.71 -25.27
CA SER A 112 -7.97 6.34 -25.62
C SER A 112 -7.45 5.35 -24.56
N ALA A 113 -8.11 4.19 -24.43
CA ALA A 113 -7.65 3.14 -23.53
C ALA A 113 -6.22 2.67 -23.85
N LEU A 114 -5.84 2.68 -25.14
CA LEU A 114 -4.49 2.34 -25.56
C LEU A 114 -3.45 3.35 -25.02
N LEU A 115 -3.75 4.66 -25.10
CA LEU A 115 -2.86 5.70 -24.59
C LEU A 115 -2.66 5.57 -23.07
N LEU A 116 -3.76 5.37 -22.31
CA LEU A 116 -3.71 5.17 -20.87
C LEU A 116 -2.81 3.98 -20.50
N LYS A 117 -3.06 2.82 -21.12
CA LYS A 117 -2.27 1.61 -20.87
C LYS A 117 -0.81 1.76 -21.32
N SER A 118 -0.54 2.41 -22.43
CA SER A 118 0.84 2.64 -22.91
C SER A 118 1.63 3.52 -21.95
N LEU A 119 1.03 4.60 -21.42
CA LEU A 119 1.67 5.47 -20.42
C LEU A 119 1.90 4.72 -19.09
N ALA A 120 0.93 3.91 -18.66
CA ALA A 120 1.05 3.09 -17.47
C ALA A 120 2.20 2.07 -17.61
N VAL A 121 2.24 1.30 -18.70
CA VAL A 121 3.31 0.33 -18.97
C VAL A 121 4.67 1.04 -19.08
N GLY A 122 4.71 2.16 -19.80
CA GLY A 122 5.93 2.98 -19.94
C GLY A 122 6.49 3.43 -18.61
N SER A 123 5.65 3.82 -17.64
CA SER A 123 6.08 4.21 -16.31
C SER A 123 6.72 3.05 -15.53
N VAL A 124 6.12 1.86 -15.58
CA VAL A 124 6.67 0.66 -14.93
C VAL A 124 8.01 0.27 -15.55
N MET A 125 8.08 0.24 -16.88
CA MET A 125 9.34 -0.12 -17.58
C MET A 125 10.46 0.87 -17.29
N LEU A 126 10.17 2.18 -17.35
CA LEU A 126 11.13 3.22 -17.02
C LEU A 126 11.66 3.08 -15.58
N LEU A 127 10.76 2.92 -14.62
CA LEU A 127 11.14 2.82 -13.22
C LEU A 127 11.82 1.49 -12.88
N THR A 128 11.51 0.41 -13.60
CA THR A 128 12.25 -0.85 -13.50
C THR A 128 13.70 -0.66 -13.96
N VAL A 129 13.91 0.04 -15.08
CA VAL A 129 15.25 0.39 -15.55
C VAL A 129 15.98 1.27 -14.52
N VAL A 130 15.33 2.30 -13.97
CA VAL A 130 15.92 3.15 -12.93
C VAL A 130 16.33 2.33 -11.71
N ASN A 131 15.49 1.42 -11.23
CA ASN A 131 15.81 0.53 -10.10
C ASN A 131 17.00 -0.40 -10.41
N ALA A 132 17.16 -0.85 -11.66
CA ALA A 132 18.29 -1.67 -12.07
C ALA A 132 19.63 -0.92 -12.02
N PHE A 133 19.64 0.41 -12.04
CA PHE A 133 20.85 1.23 -11.85
C PHE A 133 21.23 1.46 -10.38
N GLY A 134 20.35 1.09 -9.44
CA GLY A 134 20.62 1.07 -8.00
C GLY A 134 19.89 2.13 -7.18
N ALA A 135 19.47 1.71 -5.99
CA ALA A 135 18.62 2.46 -5.07
C ALA A 135 19.22 3.74 -4.44
N LYS A 136 20.53 4.01 -4.62
CA LYS A 136 21.19 5.17 -3.98
C LYS A 136 20.61 6.54 -4.38
N PHE A 137 19.91 6.60 -5.49
CA PHE A 137 19.36 7.87 -6.02
C PHE A 137 18.09 8.34 -5.30
N MET A 138 17.44 7.49 -4.47
CA MET A 138 16.07 7.68 -4.05
C MET A 138 15.85 8.18 -2.62
N GLY A 139 16.70 7.82 -1.66
CA GLY A 139 16.40 8.07 -0.25
C GLY A 139 16.31 9.54 0.18
N ARG A 140 17.03 10.46 -0.50
CA ARG A 140 16.99 11.89 -0.17
C ARG A 140 15.88 12.65 -0.90
N GLY A 141 15.50 12.20 -2.09
CA GLY A 141 14.42 12.80 -2.89
C GLY A 141 13.03 12.48 -2.37
N GLU A 142 12.82 11.32 -1.78
CA GLU A 142 11.51 10.85 -1.36
C GLU A 142 10.88 11.72 -0.27
N THR A 143 11.64 12.11 0.75
CA THR A 143 11.12 13.01 1.81
C THR A 143 10.67 14.35 1.25
N LEU A 144 11.41 14.89 0.27
CA LEU A 144 11.02 16.15 -0.40
C LEU A 144 9.76 15.96 -1.25
N ILE A 145 9.68 14.87 -2.01
CA ILE A 145 8.49 14.54 -2.81
C ILE A 145 7.27 14.40 -1.90
N VAL A 146 7.41 13.69 -0.76
CA VAL A 146 6.35 13.54 0.23
C VAL A 146 5.93 14.88 0.80
N ALA A 147 6.87 15.74 1.15
CA ALA A 147 6.57 17.07 1.67
C ALA A 147 5.82 17.94 0.63
N VAL A 148 6.27 17.94 -0.63
CA VAL A 148 5.65 18.70 -1.71
C VAL A 148 4.23 18.22 -2.00
N LYS A 149 4.01 16.90 -2.15
CA LYS A 149 2.67 16.37 -2.44
C LYS A 149 1.69 16.62 -1.29
N VAL A 150 2.14 16.49 -0.04
CA VAL A 150 1.30 16.81 1.14
C VAL A 150 1.00 18.31 1.18
N ALA A 151 1.97 19.17 0.92
CA ALA A 151 1.76 20.61 0.85
C ALA A 151 0.74 21.01 -0.22
N ILE A 152 0.79 20.40 -1.40
CA ILE A 152 -0.20 20.63 -2.47
C ILE A 152 -1.60 20.16 -2.04
N LEU A 153 -1.72 19.00 -1.40
CA LEU A 153 -3.02 18.52 -0.88
C LEU A 153 -3.56 19.40 0.24
N VAL A 154 -2.69 19.89 1.14
CA VAL A 154 -3.09 20.83 2.18
C VAL A 154 -3.54 22.16 1.57
N LEU A 155 -2.84 22.67 0.56
CA LEU A 155 -3.25 23.86 -0.18
C LEU A 155 -4.61 23.65 -0.87
N PHE A 156 -4.81 22.50 -1.53
CA PHE A 156 -6.08 22.12 -2.13
C PHE A 156 -7.22 22.15 -1.10
N VAL A 157 -7.02 21.50 0.07
CA VAL A 157 -8.00 21.50 1.16
C VAL A 157 -8.24 22.92 1.70
N ALA A 158 -7.17 23.64 2.03
CA ALA A 158 -7.28 24.99 2.61
C ALA A 158 -8.05 25.96 1.70
N THR A 159 -7.84 25.87 0.39
CA THR A 159 -8.57 26.70 -0.58
C THR A 159 -9.96 26.17 -0.86
N GLY A 160 -10.11 24.84 -1.10
CA GLY A 160 -11.38 24.26 -1.52
C GLY A 160 -12.44 24.21 -0.42
N MET A 161 -12.05 24.19 0.85
CA MET A 161 -13.00 24.23 1.99
C MET A 161 -13.86 25.51 2.03
N TRP A 162 -13.35 26.64 1.50
CA TRP A 162 -14.12 27.88 1.41
C TRP A 162 -15.21 27.87 0.32
N PHE A 163 -15.09 26.98 -0.64
CA PHE A 163 -16.02 26.86 -1.78
C PHE A 163 -16.99 25.69 -1.66
N ILE A 164 -16.98 24.99 -0.53
CA ILE A 164 -17.90 23.87 -0.27
C ILE A 164 -19.35 24.34 -0.40
N LYS A 165 -20.13 23.63 -1.19
CA LYS A 165 -21.57 23.79 -1.32
C LYS A 165 -22.23 22.87 -0.29
N PRO A 166 -22.85 23.39 0.80
CA PRO A 166 -23.42 22.53 1.87
C PRO A 166 -24.47 21.53 1.35
N GLN A 167 -25.14 21.88 0.26
CA GLN A 167 -26.14 21.01 -0.38
C GLN A 167 -25.54 19.68 -0.83
N ASN A 168 -24.28 19.69 -1.31
CA ASN A 168 -23.59 18.48 -1.76
C ASN A 168 -23.25 17.50 -0.62
N LEU A 169 -23.18 18.00 0.62
CA LEU A 169 -22.91 17.20 1.82
C LEU A 169 -24.19 16.75 2.54
N SER A 170 -25.37 17.12 2.01
CA SER A 170 -26.65 16.81 2.64
C SER A 170 -26.84 15.30 2.81
N PRO A 171 -27.24 14.82 4.00
CA PRO A 171 -27.59 13.41 4.22
C PRO A 171 -28.68 12.88 3.29
N ALA A 172 -29.53 13.77 2.75
CA ALA A 172 -30.56 13.40 1.79
C ALA A 172 -30.00 12.87 0.45
N LEU A 173 -28.74 13.17 0.14
CA LEU A 173 -28.05 12.70 -1.05
C LEU A 173 -27.15 11.47 -0.79
N TRP A 174 -27.12 10.98 0.44
CA TRP A 174 -26.30 9.82 0.76
C TRP A 174 -26.92 8.55 0.17
N PRO A 175 -26.10 7.65 -0.36
CA PRO A 175 -26.58 6.34 -0.78
C PRO A 175 -26.91 5.49 0.46
N GLU A 176 -27.45 4.30 0.23
CA GLU A 176 -27.69 3.33 1.30
C GLU A 176 -26.40 3.05 2.10
N ALA A 177 -26.53 2.76 3.39
CA ALA A 177 -25.40 2.49 4.28
C ALA A 177 -24.48 1.37 3.75
N GLN A 178 -25.05 0.38 3.06
CA GLN A 178 -24.30 -0.71 2.44
C GLN A 178 -23.35 -0.19 1.36
N SER A 179 -23.77 0.78 0.56
CA SER A 179 -22.95 1.39 -0.48
C SER A 179 -21.75 2.16 0.11
N VAL A 180 -21.94 2.82 1.26
CA VAL A 180 -20.86 3.48 1.99
C VAL A 180 -19.84 2.44 2.51
N LEU A 181 -20.32 1.31 3.03
CA LEU A 181 -19.46 0.21 3.46
C LEU A 181 -18.69 -0.43 2.29
N PHE A 182 -19.33 -0.55 1.11
CA PHE A 182 -18.63 -0.97 -0.10
C PHE A 182 -17.50 -0.01 -0.46
N GLY A 183 -17.77 1.30 -0.44
CA GLY A 183 -16.74 2.32 -0.64
C GLY A 183 -15.61 2.22 0.36
N ALA A 184 -15.92 1.99 1.64
CA ALA A 184 -14.91 1.79 2.69
C ALA A 184 -14.05 0.53 2.44
N GLY A 185 -14.62 -0.53 1.89
CA GLY A 185 -13.89 -1.72 1.46
C GLY A 185 -12.94 -1.42 0.31
N VAL A 186 -13.44 -0.75 -0.75
CA VAL A 186 -12.67 -0.42 -1.95
C VAL A 186 -11.48 0.49 -1.64
N LEU A 187 -11.65 1.48 -0.74
CA LEU A 187 -10.59 2.44 -0.43
C LEU A 187 -9.47 1.89 0.45
N PHE A 188 -9.61 0.68 1.01
CA PHE A 188 -8.68 0.17 2.02
C PHE A 188 -7.24 0.07 1.51
N ILE A 189 -7.04 -0.23 0.23
CA ILE A 189 -5.71 -0.20 -0.42
C ILE A 189 -5.04 1.18 -0.30
N GLY A 190 -5.80 2.26 -0.17
CA GLY A 190 -5.27 3.60 0.05
C GLY A 190 -4.61 3.80 1.41
N TYR A 191 -4.92 2.95 2.38
CA TYR A 191 -4.26 2.95 3.70
C TYR A 191 -3.15 1.90 3.82
N GLU A 192 -2.94 1.03 2.83
CA GLU A 192 -2.01 -0.10 2.89
C GLU A 192 -0.57 0.31 3.25
N GLY A 193 -0.10 1.43 2.74
CA GLY A 193 1.31 1.85 2.85
C GLY A 193 1.88 2.01 4.27
N PHE A 194 1.08 2.00 5.35
CA PHE A 194 1.62 2.08 6.71
C PHE A 194 2.49 0.87 7.07
N GLY A 195 2.20 -0.30 6.51
CA GLY A 195 2.99 -1.52 6.73
C GLY A 195 4.46 -1.35 6.35
N LEU A 196 4.77 -0.50 5.36
CA LEU A 196 6.14 -0.23 4.91
C LEU A 196 7.03 0.38 6.02
N VAL A 197 6.44 1.09 7.00
CA VAL A 197 7.18 1.65 8.15
C VAL A 197 7.85 0.55 8.95
N THR A 198 7.25 -0.65 9.03
CA THR A 198 7.82 -1.77 9.78
C THR A 198 9.10 -2.31 9.17
N ASN A 199 9.30 -2.15 7.87
CA ASN A 199 10.52 -2.57 7.19
C ASN A 199 11.75 -1.73 7.62
N ALA A 200 11.52 -0.51 8.13
CA ALA A 200 12.57 0.35 8.67
C ALA A 200 12.89 0.05 10.16
N ALA A 201 12.20 -0.89 10.79
CA ALA A 201 12.38 -1.18 12.23
C ALA A 201 13.80 -1.62 12.56
N GLY A 202 14.47 -2.38 11.67
CA GLY A 202 15.85 -2.84 11.86
C GLY A 202 16.88 -1.71 11.91
N ASP A 203 16.59 -0.56 11.31
CA ASP A 203 17.49 0.59 11.24
C ASP A 203 17.21 1.63 12.34
N MET A 204 16.20 1.41 13.18
CA MET A 204 15.83 2.32 14.26
C MET A 204 16.69 2.10 15.50
N ARG A 205 17.14 3.18 16.17
CA ARG A 205 17.90 3.10 17.40
C ARG A 205 17.10 2.50 18.57
N ASP A 206 15.82 2.81 18.67
CA ASP A 206 14.89 2.31 19.68
C ASP A 206 13.57 1.94 19.00
N PRO A 207 13.52 0.77 18.31
CA PRO A 207 12.34 0.36 17.56
C PRO A 207 11.10 0.19 18.44
N GLN A 208 11.28 -0.19 19.72
CA GLN A 208 10.16 -0.39 20.64
C GLN A 208 9.36 0.89 20.92
N LYS A 209 10.02 2.06 20.92
CA LYS A 209 9.37 3.36 21.13
C LYS A 209 9.13 4.12 19.83
N MET A 210 10.09 4.07 18.92
CA MET A 210 10.04 4.89 17.70
C MET A 210 9.05 4.35 16.68
N LEU A 211 8.99 3.03 16.49
CA LEU A 211 8.13 2.41 15.48
C LEU A 211 6.63 2.61 15.76
N PRO A 212 6.11 2.32 16.98
CA PRO A 212 4.71 2.59 17.27
C PRO A 212 4.32 4.07 17.07
N ARG A 213 5.18 4.99 17.52
CA ARG A 213 4.93 6.43 17.36
C ARG A 213 4.91 6.83 15.88
N ALA A 214 5.82 6.30 15.07
CA ALA A 214 5.86 6.59 13.64
C ALA A 214 4.62 6.04 12.93
N LEU A 215 4.21 4.80 13.23
CA LEU A 215 3.03 4.16 12.67
C LEU A 215 1.75 4.96 12.99
N TYR A 216 1.47 5.22 14.27
CA TYR A 216 0.27 5.95 14.65
C TYR A 216 0.26 7.38 14.11
N THR A 217 1.40 8.08 14.17
CA THR A 217 1.49 9.45 13.64
C THR A 217 1.19 9.48 12.14
N SER A 218 1.80 8.58 11.36
CA SER A 218 1.55 8.54 9.91
C SER A 218 0.10 8.20 9.57
N VAL A 219 -0.49 7.19 10.23
CA VAL A 219 -1.87 6.76 9.96
C VAL A 219 -2.88 7.84 10.35
N ILE A 220 -2.74 8.48 11.52
CA ILE A 220 -3.65 9.54 11.98
C ILE A 220 -3.57 10.75 11.05
N LEU A 221 -2.35 11.17 10.66
CA LEU A 221 -2.19 12.29 9.72
C LEU A 221 -2.80 12.01 8.37
N VAL A 222 -2.66 10.77 7.86
CA VAL A 222 -3.26 10.37 6.59
C VAL A 222 -4.78 10.26 6.67
N ILE A 223 -5.33 9.74 7.77
CA ILE A 223 -6.79 9.73 8.00
C ILE A 223 -7.32 11.16 7.96
N ALA A 224 -6.72 12.09 8.70
CA ALA A 224 -7.13 13.49 8.72
C ALA A 224 -7.06 14.13 7.32
N LEU A 225 -5.97 13.87 6.58
CA LEU A 225 -5.79 14.36 5.22
C LEU A 225 -6.85 13.78 4.27
N TYR A 226 -7.09 12.48 4.31
CA TYR A 226 -8.06 11.82 3.43
C TYR A 226 -9.49 12.26 3.71
N LEU A 227 -9.85 12.45 4.97
CA LEU A 227 -11.15 12.99 5.36
C LEU A 227 -11.35 14.41 4.82
N THR A 228 -10.37 15.28 5.01
CA THR A 228 -10.47 16.67 4.55
C THR A 228 -10.45 16.78 3.02
N VAL A 229 -9.63 15.97 2.34
CA VAL A 229 -9.61 15.90 0.87
C VAL A 229 -10.94 15.39 0.34
N SER A 230 -11.48 14.29 0.87
CA SER A 230 -12.74 13.71 0.41
C SER A 230 -13.94 14.64 0.66
N LEU A 231 -13.98 15.33 1.81
CA LEU A 231 -14.96 16.38 2.08
C LEU A 231 -14.84 17.54 1.07
N THR A 232 -13.64 17.99 0.76
CA THR A 232 -13.42 19.06 -0.21
C THR A 232 -13.90 18.65 -1.61
N VAL A 233 -13.60 17.42 -2.04
CA VAL A 233 -14.06 16.90 -3.35
C VAL A 233 -15.57 16.81 -3.40
N THR A 234 -16.18 16.12 -2.42
CA THR A 234 -17.63 15.93 -2.37
C THR A 234 -18.37 17.25 -2.23
N GLY A 235 -17.81 18.23 -1.49
CA GLY A 235 -18.40 19.53 -1.30
C GLY A 235 -18.36 20.44 -2.53
N ASN A 236 -17.39 20.24 -3.45
CA ASN A 236 -17.19 21.10 -4.62
C ASN A 236 -17.71 20.50 -5.92
N LEU A 237 -17.78 19.19 -6.05
CA LEU A 237 -18.27 18.49 -7.24
C LEU A 237 -19.60 17.77 -6.97
N SER A 238 -20.45 17.70 -7.99
CA SER A 238 -21.59 16.79 -8.02
C SER A 238 -21.13 15.35 -8.32
N ASN A 239 -21.93 14.35 -7.93
CA ASN A 239 -21.65 12.95 -8.24
C ASN A 239 -21.44 12.72 -9.75
N ALA A 240 -22.24 13.36 -10.60
CA ALA A 240 -22.12 13.24 -12.05
C ALA A 240 -20.79 13.79 -12.59
N GLU A 241 -20.21 14.83 -11.97
CA GLU A 241 -18.89 15.35 -12.31
C GLU A 241 -17.78 14.42 -11.85
N ILE A 242 -17.89 13.85 -10.65
CA ILE A 242 -16.93 12.88 -10.12
C ILE A 242 -16.93 11.61 -10.98
N GLU A 243 -18.10 11.10 -11.36
CA GLU A 243 -18.22 9.92 -12.22
C GLU A 243 -17.63 10.15 -13.61
N ARG A 244 -17.78 11.32 -14.18
CA ARG A 244 -17.17 11.68 -15.47
C ARG A 244 -15.65 11.77 -15.39
N ALA A 245 -15.13 12.35 -14.32
CA ALA A 245 -13.71 12.50 -14.10
C ALA A 245 -13.03 11.19 -13.71
N LYS A 246 -13.78 10.25 -13.09
CA LYS A 246 -13.29 8.93 -12.65
C LYS A 246 -11.88 8.98 -12.05
N ASP A 247 -10.90 8.57 -12.86
CA ASP A 247 -9.52 8.30 -12.46
C ASP A 247 -8.72 9.57 -12.09
N TYR A 248 -9.20 10.77 -12.46
CA TYR A 248 -8.59 12.06 -12.15
C TYR A 248 -9.55 13.02 -11.40
N ALA A 249 -10.53 12.46 -10.70
CA ALA A 249 -11.56 13.22 -9.96
C ALA A 249 -10.98 14.24 -8.98
N LEU A 250 -9.83 13.95 -8.36
CA LEU A 250 -9.17 14.89 -7.44
C LEU A 250 -8.67 16.15 -8.16
N ALA A 251 -8.12 16.02 -9.38
CA ALA A 251 -7.71 17.18 -10.18
C ALA A 251 -8.93 17.98 -10.67
N GLU A 252 -10.01 17.31 -11.08
CA GLU A 252 -11.25 17.96 -11.48
C GLU A 252 -11.85 18.78 -10.35
N ALA A 253 -11.76 18.28 -9.11
CA ALA A 253 -12.27 18.98 -7.93
C ALA A 253 -11.55 20.29 -7.61
N ALA A 254 -10.37 20.54 -8.19
CA ALA A 254 -9.68 21.82 -8.05
C ALA A 254 -10.22 22.92 -8.99
N LYS A 255 -10.90 22.56 -10.08
CA LYS A 255 -11.39 23.53 -11.08
C LYS A 255 -12.37 24.56 -10.53
N PRO A 256 -13.34 24.22 -9.67
CA PRO A 256 -14.30 25.19 -9.15
C PRO A 256 -13.68 26.39 -8.42
N PHE A 257 -12.48 26.26 -7.84
CA PHE A 257 -11.87 27.30 -7.00
C PHE A 257 -10.45 27.70 -7.42
N LEU A 258 -9.74 26.89 -8.20
CA LEU A 258 -8.39 27.21 -8.73
C LEU A 258 -8.34 27.23 -10.28
N GLY A 259 -9.47 26.94 -10.93
CA GLY A 259 -9.55 26.87 -12.39
C GLY A 259 -8.65 25.79 -13.00
N GLU A 260 -8.28 25.96 -14.25
CA GLU A 260 -7.43 25.02 -14.98
C GLU A 260 -6.01 24.91 -14.39
N LEU A 261 -5.52 25.97 -13.76
CA LEU A 261 -4.23 25.94 -13.05
C LEU A 261 -4.28 24.96 -11.87
N GLY A 262 -5.38 24.96 -11.11
CA GLY A 262 -5.60 24.02 -10.01
C GLY A 262 -5.66 22.56 -10.51
N PHE A 263 -6.36 22.30 -11.60
CA PHE A 263 -6.39 20.98 -12.23
C PHE A 263 -4.96 20.49 -12.54
N ARG A 264 -4.18 21.32 -13.25
CA ARG A 264 -2.80 20.95 -13.64
C ARG A 264 -1.89 20.75 -12.44
N LEU A 265 -2.02 21.59 -11.41
CA LEU A 265 -1.23 21.47 -10.18
C LEU A 265 -1.47 20.12 -9.49
N ILE A 266 -2.75 19.74 -9.33
CA ILE A 266 -3.11 18.45 -8.73
C ILE A 266 -2.69 17.29 -9.62
N ALA A 267 -2.85 17.40 -10.94
CA ALA A 267 -2.41 16.35 -11.87
C ALA A 267 -0.89 16.14 -11.83
N ILE A 268 -0.09 17.20 -11.74
CA ILE A 268 1.36 17.12 -11.56
C ILE A 268 1.70 16.47 -10.21
N ALA A 269 1.01 16.87 -9.13
CA ALA A 269 1.20 16.24 -7.82
C ALA A 269 0.88 14.73 -7.85
N ALA A 270 -0.18 14.34 -8.57
CA ALA A 270 -0.54 12.94 -8.77
C ALA A 270 0.54 12.17 -9.54
N LEU A 271 1.12 12.76 -10.59
CA LEU A 271 2.21 12.15 -11.35
C LEU A 271 3.45 11.92 -10.48
N PHE A 272 3.91 12.94 -9.75
CA PHE A 272 5.03 12.78 -8.82
C PHE A 272 4.72 11.75 -7.72
N SER A 273 3.50 11.76 -7.22
CA SER A 273 3.05 10.85 -6.17
C SER A 273 3.05 9.40 -6.65
N THR A 274 2.49 9.16 -7.82
CA THR A 274 2.41 7.80 -8.41
C THR A 274 3.79 7.29 -8.82
N VAL A 275 4.66 8.11 -9.42
CA VAL A 275 6.05 7.76 -9.72
C VAL A 275 6.81 7.35 -8.46
N SER A 276 6.70 8.15 -7.38
CA SER A 276 7.32 7.84 -6.08
C SER A 276 6.79 6.52 -5.53
N ALA A 277 5.46 6.30 -5.57
CA ALA A 277 4.83 5.07 -5.09
C ALA A 277 5.25 3.84 -5.91
N ILE A 278 5.21 3.91 -7.25
CA ILE A 278 5.65 2.82 -8.12
C ILE A 278 7.09 2.45 -7.79
N ASN A 279 7.95 3.43 -7.69
CA ASN A 279 9.36 3.18 -7.47
C ASN A 279 9.64 2.57 -6.08
N ALA A 280 9.06 3.14 -5.00
CA ALA A 280 9.21 2.62 -3.64
C ALA A 280 8.64 1.19 -3.52
N THR A 281 7.48 0.93 -4.14
CA THR A 281 6.84 -0.39 -4.08
C THR A 281 7.52 -1.41 -4.99
N LEU A 282 8.07 -1.01 -6.16
CA LEU A 282 8.92 -1.88 -6.98
C LEU A 282 10.15 -2.35 -6.19
N PHE A 283 10.83 -1.42 -5.53
CA PHE A 283 11.97 -1.75 -4.70
C PHE A 283 11.58 -2.65 -3.52
N GLY A 284 10.50 -2.29 -2.80
CA GLY A 284 9.99 -3.07 -1.67
C GLY A 284 9.54 -4.47 -2.08
N SER A 285 8.79 -4.59 -3.16
CA SER A 285 8.30 -5.86 -3.71
C SER A 285 9.45 -6.75 -4.22
N ALA A 286 10.45 -6.17 -4.89
CA ALA A 286 11.64 -6.88 -5.32
C ALA A 286 12.45 -7.40 -4.11
N ASN A 287 12.55 -6.61 -3.03
CA ASN A 287 13.18 -7.05 -1.79
C ASN A 287 12.40 -8.17 -1.10
N VAL A 288 11.08 -8.10 -1.07
CA VAL A 288 10.23 -9.17 -0.55
C VAL A 288 10.45 -10.46 -1.35
N CYS A 289 10.41 -10.40 -2.68
CA CYS A 289 10.71 -11.54 -3.55
C CYS A 289 12.14 -12.09 -3.30
N TYR A 290 13.12 -11.21 -3.16
CA TYR A 290 14.49 -11.57 -2.81
C TYR A 290 14.58 -12.31 -1.48
N MET A 291 13.91 -11.80 -0.43
CA MET A 291 13.90 -12.42 0.90
C MET A 291 13.24 -13.79 0.88
N ILE A 292 12.06 -13.89 0.25
CA ILE A 292 11.33 -15.14 0.07
C ILE A 292 12.19 -16.16 -0.69
N ALA A 293 12.90 -15.75 -1.74
CA ALA A 293 13.81 -16.62 -2.49
C ALA A 293 15.04 -17.02 -1.67
N ARG A 294 15.62 -16.09 -0.91
CA ARG A 294 16.78 -16.34 -0.02
C ARG A 294 16.42 -17.29 1.12
N ASP A 295 15.23 -17.11 1.68
CA ASP A 295 14.74 -17.93 2.79
C ASP A 295 14.26 -19.31 2.31
N GLY A 296 14.22 -19.54 0.99
CA GLY A 296 14.01 -20.85 0.38
C GLY A 296 12.57 -21.15 -0.03
N GLU A 297 11.70 -20.15 -0.06
CA GLU A 297 10.30 -20.27 -0.50
C GLU A 297 10.15 -20.15 -2.03
N LEU A 298 11.14 -19.56 -2.71
CA LEU A 298 11.19 -19.41 -4.17
C LEU A 298 12.54 -19.85 -4.74
N PRO A 299 12.64 -20.10 -6.06
CA PRO A 299 13.89 -20.46 -6.71
C PRO A 299 15.00 -19.41 -6.47
N VAL A 300 16.20 -19.89 -6.10
CA VAL A 300 17.36 -19.02 -5.82
C VAL A 300 17.74 -18.13 -7.02
N GLY A 301 17.36 -18.52 -8.23
CA GLY A 301 17.51 -17.69 -9.42
C GLY A 301 16.88 -16.30 -9.29
N LEU A 302 15.76 -16.17 -8.56
CA LEU A 302 15.09 -14.89 -8.36
C LEU A 302 15.85 -13.92 -7.44
N SER A 303 16.77 -14.44 -6.63
CA SER A 303 17.69 -13.62 -5.81
C SER A 303 19.01 -13.27 -6.52
N ARG A 304 19.30 -13.84 -7.72
CA ARG A 304 20.51 -13.53 -8.48
C ARG A 304 20.35 -12.20 -9.23
N THR A 305 21.45 -11.50 -9.36
CA THR A 305 21.52 -10.28 -10.16
C THR A 305 21.70 -10.68 -11.63
N GLU A 306 20.70 -10.38 -12.45
CA GLU A 306 20.69 -10.72 -13.87
C GLU A 306 21.32 -9.61 -14.73
N TRP A 307 21.05 -8.36 -14.41
CA TRP A 307 21.54 -7.20 -15.13
C TRP A 307 21.81 -6.04 -14.19
N ARG A 308 23.08 -5.58 -14.10
CA ARG A 308 23.52 -4.53 -13.17
C ARG A 308 23.14 -4.86 -11.72
N GLN A 309 22.13 -4.16 -11.17
CA GLN A 309 21.58 -4.43 -9.84
C GLN A 309 20.16 -4.99 -9.92
N ALA A 310 19.65 -5.26 -11.13
CA ALA A 310 18.35 -5.88 -11.29
C ALA A 310 18.42 -7.36 -10.89
N THR A 311 17.57 -7.74 -9.96
CA THR A 311 17.35 -9.15 -9.60
C THR A 311 16.30 -9.77 -10.51
N GLY A 312 16.32 -11.09 -10.67
CA GLY A 312 15.25 -11.82 -11.35
C GLY A 312 13.87 -11.52 -10.74
N GLY A 313 13.81 -11.29 -9.43
CA GLY A 313 12.60 -10.88 -8.72
C GLY A 313 12.06 -9.52 -9.17
N LEU A 314 12.91 -8.52 -9.44
CA LEU A 314 12.48 -7.22 -9.95
C LEU A 314 11.85 -7.34 -11.34
N LEU A 315 12.50 -8.08 -12.25
CA LEU A 315 12.02 -8.27 -13.62
C LEU A 315 10.71 -9.06 -13.64
N LEU A 316 10.60 -10.11 -12.84
CA LEU A 316 9.37 -10.90 -12.71
C LEU A 316 8.23 -10.03 -12.16
N THR A 317 8.50 -9.25 -11.10
CA THR A 317 7.52 -8.33 -10.52
C THR A 317 7.02 -7.35 -11.58
N ALA A 318 7.91 -6.69 -12.33
CA ALA A 318 7.52 -5.75 -13.37
C ALA A 318 6.67 -6.41 -14.48
N GLY A 319 7.02 -7.62 -14.91
CA GLY A 319 6.26 -8.39 -15.90
C GLY A 319 4.85 -8.73 -15.41
N LEU A 320 4.72 -9.16 -14.16
CA LEU A 320 3.41 -9.46 -13.55
C LEU A 320 2.55 -8.20 -13.37
N VAL A 321 3.15 -7.07 -13.01
CA VAL A 321 2.46 -5.77 -12.92
C VAL A 321 1.87 -5.39 -14.28
N VAL A 322 2.66 -5.50 -15.35
CA VAL A 322 2.18 -5.23 -16.72
C VAL A 322 1.02 -6.15 -17.09
N LEU A 323 1.12 -7.44 -16.75
CA LEU A 323 0.03 -8.40 -17.02
C LEU A 323 -1.28 -7.97 -16.33
N VAL A 324 -1.23 -7.61 -15.04
CA VAL A 324 -2.41 -7.17 -14.27
C VAL A 324 -3.02 -5.91 -14.90
N MET A 325 -2.20 -4.91 -15.28
CA MET A 325 -2.68 -3.67 -15.92
C MET A 325 -3.33 -3.92 -17.29
N LEU A 326 -2.86 -4.92 -18.04
CA LEU A 326 -3.46 -5.25 -19.34
C LEU A 326 -4.80 -5.97 -19.20
N CYS A 327 -4.97 -6.77 -18.13
CA CYS A 327 -6.15 -7.58 -17.89
C CYS A 327 -7.31 -6.82 -17.21
N PHE A 328 -7.00 -5.84 -16.36
CA PHE A 328 -7.99 -5.18 -15.51
C PHE A 328 -7.97 -3.65 -15.67
N ASP A 329 -9.10 -3.02 -15.34
CA ASP A 329 -9.23 -1.56 -15.20
C ASP A 329 -8.87 -1.10 -13.77
N LEU A 330 -8.81 0.22 -13.55
CA LEU A 330 -8.45 0.81 -12.27
C LEU A 330 -9.38 0.34 -11.13
N SER A 331 -10.69 0.22 -11.40
CA SER A 331 -11.68 -0.24 -10.40
C SER A 331 -11.45 -1.68 -9.98
N GLY A 332 -11.27 -2.59 -10.95
CA GLY A 332 -10.99 -3.99 -10.69
C GLY A 332 -9.67 -4.20 -9.93
N ILE A 333 -8.62 -3.45 -10.30
CA ILE A 333 -7.33 -3.50 -9.60
C ILE A 333 -7.47 -2.99 -8.16
N ALA A 334 -8.20 -1.89 -7.94
CA ALA A 334 -8.44 -1.34 -6.60
C ALA A 334 -9.20 -2.32 -5.70
N MET A 335 -10.25 -2.97 -6.22
CA MET A 335 -11.02 -3.98 -5.49
C MET A 335 -10.17 -5.21 -5.15
N MET A 336 -9.40 -5.74 -6.11
CA MET A 336 -8.48 -6.86 -5.87
C MET A 336 -7.44 -6.52 -4.81
N GLY A 337 -6.81 -5.36 -4.92
CA GLY A 337 -5.77 -4.93 -3.99
C GLY A 337 -6.30 -4.72 -2.58
N SER A 338 -7.45 -4.06 -2.43
CA SER A 338 -8.09 -3.89 -1.13
C SER A 338 -8.46 -5.23 -0.50
N ALA A 339 -9.05 -6.15 -1.27
CA ALA A 339 -9.40 -7.47 -0.77
C ALA A 339 -8.15 -8.30 -0.38
N ALA A 340 -7.07 -8.23 -1.18
CA ALA A 340 -5.82 -8.89 -0.85
C ALA A 340 -5.24 -8.39 0.48
N PHE A 341 -5.15 -7.07 0.68
CA PHE A 341 -4.58 -6.51 1.91
C PHE A 341 -5.48 -6.68 3.12
N LEU A 342 -6.81 -6.64 2.98
CA LEU A 342 -7.73 -6.99 4.06
C LEU A 342 -7.51 -8.42 4.56
N LEU A 343 -7.30 -9.39 3.64
CA LEU A 343 -6.97 -10.77 4.01
C LEU A 343 -5.58 -10.88 4.65
N ILE A 344 -4.57 -10.19 4.11
CA ILE A 344 -3.22 -10.19 4.68
C ILE A 344 -3.24 -9.62 6.09
N TYR A 345 -3.94 -8.49 6.32
CA TYR A 345 -4.03 -7.91 7.65
C TYR A 345 -4.87 -8.76 8.60
N ALA A 346 -5.91 -9.41 8.12
CA ALA A 346 -6.64 -10.42 8.90
C ALA A 346 -5.69 -11.57 9.30
N ALA A 347 -4.88 -12.08 8.38
CA ALA A 347 -3.91 -13.13 8.66
C ALA A 347 -2.84 -12.67 9.66
N VAL A 348 -2.29 -11.45 9.52
CA VAL A 348 -1.34 -10.88 10.49
C VAL A 348 -1.99 -10.74 11.87
N ASN A 349 -3.23 -10.25 11.96
CA ASN A 349 -3.95 -10.15 13.23
C ASN A 349 -4.22 -11.54 13.85
N ALA A 350 -4.62 -12.53 13.04
CA ALA A 350 -4.82 -13.90 13.52
C ALA A 350 -3.51 -14.54 13.99
N GLY A 351 -2.39 -14.35 13.26
CA GLY A 351 -1.06 -14.76 13.70
C GLY A 351 -0.63 -14.06 15.00
N HIS A 352 -0.96 -12.76 15.16
CA HIS A 352 -0.69 -12.01 16.37
C HIS A 352 -1.38 -12.61 17.61
N LEU A 353 -2.60 -13.16 17.46
CA LEU A 353 -3.29 -13.85 18.56
C LEU A 353 -2.47 -15.04 19.12
N LEU A 354 -1.66 -15.69 18.29
CA LEU A 354 -0.84 -16.82 18.71
C LEU A 354 0.39 -16.39 19.51
N VAL A 355 0.85 -15.15 19.35
CA VAL A 355 2.04 -14.58 20.03
C VAL A 355 1.71 -13.46 21.01
N LEU A 356 0.46 -13.34 21.47
CA LEU A 356 -0.01 -12.28 22.38
C LEU A 356 0.83 -12.15 23.65
N LYS A 357 1.24 -13.28 24.26
CA LYS A 357 2.05 -13.30 25.47
C LYS A 357 3.41 -12.64 25.27
N GLN A 358 3.98 -12.75 24.07
CA GLN A 358 5.29 -12.20 23.74
C GLN A 358 5.21 -10.69 23.47
N THR A 359 4.13 -10.23 22.87
CA THR A 359 3.94 -8.82 22.49
C THR A 359 3.31 -7.97 23.59
N GLY A 360 2.71 -8.60 24.61
CA GLY A 360 1.94 -7.90 25.63
C GLY A 360 0.76 -7.10 25.06
N ALA A 361 0.19 -7.57 23.96
CA ALA A 361 -0.92 -6.89 23.29
C ALA A 361 -2.27 -7.24 23.94
N SER A 362 -3.25 -6.32 23.84
CA SER A 362 -4.62 -6.58 24.24
C SER A 362 -5.31 -7.51 23.26
N ALA A 363 -5.72 -8.69 23.70
CA ALA A 363 -6.46 -9.65 22.90
C ALA A 363 -7.74 -9.03 22.30
N ALA A 364 -8.46 -8.21 23.06
CA ALA A 364 -9.69 -7.57 22.60
C ALA A 364 -9.47 -6.67 21.39
N ILE A 365 -8.38 -5.86 21.38
CA ILE A 365 -8.07 -4.98 20.25
C ILE A 365 -7.66 -5.81 19.03
N VAL A 366 -6.85 -6.86 19.22
CA VAL A 366 -6.41 -7.74 18.12
C VAL A 366 -7.60 -8.49 17.52
N TRP A 367 -8.51 -9.01 18.34
CA TRP A 367 -9.76 -9.62 17.88
C TRP A 367 -10.65 -8.62 17.12
N LEU A 368 -10.81 -7.41 17.64
CA LEU A 368 -11.58 -6.37 16.97
C LEU A 368 -10.97 -6.03 15.60
N SER A 369 -9.64 -5.91 15.53
CA SER A 369 -8.94 -5.68 14.27
C SER A 369 -9.14 -6.83 13.28
N LEU A 370 -9.02 -8.08 13.72
CA LEU A 370 -9.26 -9.25 12.90
C LEU A 370 -10.70 -9.28 12.36
N LEU A 371 -11.67 -9.11 13.23
CA LEU A 371 -13.09 -9.18 12.85
C LEU A 371 -13.48 -8.04 11.90
N THR A 372 -12.96 -6.81 12.11
CA THR A 372 -13.22 -5.70 11.20
C THR A 372 -12.57 -5.92 9.83
N CYS A 373 -11.35 -6.45 9.74
CA CYS A 373 -10.73 -6.82 8.46
C CYS A 373 -11.53 -7.89 7.72
N LEU A 374 -11.98 -8.94 8.41
CA LEU A 374 -12.79 -10.01 7.81
C LEU A 374 -14.17 -9.53 7.38
N ALA A 375 -14.83 -8.68 8.19
CA ALA A 375 -16.11 -8.10 7.83
C ALA A 375 -15.99 -7.20 6.58
N MET A 376 -14.96 -6.33 6.54
CA MET A 376 -14.72 -5.49 5.37
C MET A 376 -14.36 -6.31 4.14
N PHE A 377 -13.57 -7.38 4.29
CA PHE A 377 -13.29 -8.31 3.21
C PHE A 377 -14.56 -8.97 2.66
N ALA A 378 -15.46 -9.43 3.54
CA ALA A 378 -16.72 -10.06 3.13
C ALA A 378 -17.63 -9.06 2.40
N ILE A 379 -17.76 -7.83 2.93
CA ILE A 379 -18.55 -6.75 2.33
C ILE A 379 -17.99 -6.40 0.95
N LEU A 380 -16.66 -6.19 0.85
CA LEU A 380 -15.99 -5.90 -0.41
C LEU A 380 -16.11 -7.07 -1.39
N GLY A 381 -16.01 -8.31 -0.91
CA GLY A 381 -16.17 -9.52 -1.72
C GLY A 381 -17.53 -9.58 -2.41
N VAL A 382 -18.60 -9.28 -1.67
CA VAL A 382 -19.96 -9.21 -2.23
C VAL A 382 -20.05 -8.13 -3.30
N TYR A 383 -19.52 -6.93 -3.02
CA TYR A 383 -19.52 -5.81 -3.98
C TYR A 383 -18.71 -6.14 -5.24
N THR A 384 -17.50 -6.68 -5.06
CA THR A 384 -16.62 -7.06 -6.18
C THR A 384 -17.25 -8.15 -7.04
N PHE A 385 -17.92 -9.13 -6.42
CA PHE A 385 -18.62 -10.18 -7.16
C PHE A 385 -19.75 -9.61 -8.05
N GLN A 386 -20.43 -8.57 -7.57
CA GLN A 386 -21.52 -7.91 -8.32
C GLN A 386 -20.98 -7.01 -9.45
N GLN A 387 -19.90 -6.25 -9.20
CA GLN A 387 -19.41 -5.24 -10.11
C GLN A 387 -18.31 -5.73 -11.06
N GLN A 388 -17.41 -6.59 -10.55
CA GLN A 388 -16.18 -7.04 -11.21
C GLN A 388 -15.91 -8.52 -10.92
N PRO A 389 -16.77 -9.47 -11.36
CA PRO A 389 -16.62 -10.90 -11.03
C PRO A 389 -15.29 -11.48 -11.49
N ALA A 390 -14.72 -10.97 -12.59
CA ALA A 390 -13.39 -11.37 -13.07
C ALA A 390 -12.27 -11.01 -12.07
N ALA A 391 -12.41 -9.87 -11.36
CA ALA A 391 -11.42 -9.44 -10.38
C ALA A 391 -11.42 -10.37 -9.14
N ILE A 392 -12.59 -10.78 -8.65
CA ILE A 392 -12.64 -11.73 -7.52
C ILE A 392 -12.15 -13.12 -7.93
N ALA A 393 -12.48 -13.58 -9.13
CA ALA A 393 -11.97 -14.85 -9.64
C ALA A 393 -10.44 -14.84 -9.76
N ALA A 394 -9.87 -13.75 -10.28
CA ALA A 394 -8.42 -13.58 -10.34
C ALA A 394 -7.78 -13.54 -8.95
N LEU A 395 -8.37 -12.84 -7.98
CA LEU A 395 -7.87 -12.82 -6.60
C LEU A 395 -7.85 -14.21 -5.97
N VAL A 396 -8.93 -14.98 -6.13
CA VAL A 396 -9.01 -16.37 -5.63
C VAL A 396 -7.96 -17.24 -6.30
N LEU A 397 -7.77 -17.11 -7.62
CA LEU A 397 -6.73 -17.83 -8.34
C LEU A 397 -5.32 -17.46 -7.88
N ILE A 398 -5.05 -16.18 -7.67
CA ILE A 398 -3.76 -15.69 -7.15
C ILE A 398 -3.51 -16.25 -5.75
N ALA A 399 -4.51 -16.18 -4.86
CA ALA A 399 -4.41 -16.76 -3.52
C ALA A 399 -4.13 -18.26 -3.59
N ALA A 400 -4.93 -19.02 -4.33
CA ALA A 400 -4.72 -20.45 -4.50
C ALA A 400 -3.34 -20.78 -5.09
N ALA A 401 -2.91 -20.06 -6.14
CA ALA A 401 -1.60 -20.22 -6.75
C ALA A 401 -0.47 -19.96 -5.75
N SER A 402 -0.58 -18.97 -4.88
CA SER A 402 0.41 -18.69 -3.84
C SER A 402 0.64 -19.87 -2.92
N PHE A 403 -0.43 -20.52 -2.45
CA PHE A 403 -0.32 -21.71 -1.61
C PHE A 403 0.15 -22.95 -2.37
N VAL A 404 -0.31 -23.14 -3.61
CA VAL A 404 0.10 -24.27 -4.46
C VAL A 404 1.59 -24.17 -4.82
N VAL A 405 2.07 -22.98 -5.20
CA VAL A 405 3.48 -22.76 -5.52
C VAL A 405 4.36 -23.03 -4.31
N GLU A 406 3.99 -22.51 -3.13
CA GLU A 406 4.73 -22.77 -1.89
C GLU A 406 4.76 -24.26 -1.55
N TRP A 407 3.59 -24.92 -1.59
CA TRP A 407 3.49 -26.36 -1.31
C TRP A 407 4.31 -27.19 -2.28
N ALA A 408 4.19 -26.95 -3.58
CA ALA A 408 4.88 -27.69 -4.62
C ALA A 408 6.40 -27.51 -4.52
N TYR A 409 6.85 -26.27 -4.36
CA TYR A 409 8.26 -25.93 -4.27
C TYR A 409 8.91 -26.54 -3.03
N ARG A 410 8.23 -26.44 -1.89
CA ARG A 410 8.68 -27.04 -0.62
C ARG A 410 8.76 -28.57 -0.70
N ARG A 411 7.77 -29.21 -1.32
CA ARG A 411 7.76 -30.65 -1.52
C ARG A 411 8.89 -31.13 -2.44
N TRP A 412 9.18 -30.35 -3.46
CA TRP A 412 10.21 -30.69 -4.45
C TRP A 412 11.62 -30.47 -3.91
N THR A 413 11.85 -29.40 -3.17
CA THR A 413 13.20 -29.03 -2.70
C THR A 413 13.53 -29.56 -1.31
N GLY A 414 12.55 -30.02 -0.53
CA GLY A 414 12.71 -30.41 0.88
C GLY A 414 13.13 -29.26 1.81
N ARG A 415 13.05 -28.01 1.33
CA ARG A 415 13.51 -26.83 2.08
C ARG A 415 12.51 -26.43 3.15
N ARG A 416 13.05 -25.85 4.24
CA ARG A 416 12.29 -25.12 5.28
C ARG A 416 12.69 -23.66 5.24
N ILE A 417 11.79 -22.77 5.66
CA ILE A 417 12.10 -21.34 5.82
C ILE A 417 13.28 -21.22 6.77
N LYS A 418 14.38 -20.66 6.32
CA LYS A 418 15.55 -20.42 7.16
C LYS A 418 15.30 -19.13 7.94
N MET A 419 14.88 -19.24 9.19
CA MET A 419 14.91 -18.10 10.09
C MET A 419 16.39 -17.72 10.33
N ALA A 420 16.87 -16.73 9.61
CA ALA A 420 18.11 -16.06 9.97
C ALA A 420 17.82 -15.16 11.18
N PHE A 421 17.88 -15.76 12.37
CA PHE A 421 17.95 -14.98 13.60
C PHE A 421 19.23 -14.13 13.56
N HIS A 422 19.14 -12.91 13.10
CA HIS A 422 20.04 -11.87 13.54
C HIS A 422 19.64 -11.52 14.98
N ARG A 423 20.03 -12.37 15.93
CA ARG A 423 20.32 -11.89 17.26
C ARG A 423 21.45 -10.89 17.08
N GLY A 424 21.16 -9.60 17.20
CA GLY A 424 22.19 -8.59 17.32
C GLY A 424 23.21 -9.07 18.34
N PRO A 425 24.49 -8.71 18.21
CA PRO A 425 25.52 -9.14 19.15
C PRO A 425 25.03 -8.79 20.55
N PRO A 426 25.20 -9.72 21.55
CA PRO A 426 24.79 -9.42 22.91
C PRO A 426 25.52 -8.14 23.34
N ALA A 427 24.75 -7.17 23.84
CA ALA A 427 25.29 -5.93 24.41
C ALA A 427 26.05 -6.26 25.69
N THR A 428 27.22 -6.87 25.57
CA THR A 428 28.29 -6.96 26.60
C THR A 428 29.50 -7.67 25.97
N ALA A 429 30.24 -6.98 25.10
CA ALA A 429 31.65 -7.25 24.92
C ALA A 429 32.38 -5.96 25.30
N THR A 430 32.71 -5.85 26.57
CA THR A 430 33.68 -4.91 27.11
C THR A 430 34.93 -4.99 26.23
N VAL A 431 35.25 -3.92 25.53
CA VAL A 431 36.52 -3.73 24.87
C VAL A 431 37.58 -3.64 25.95
N ARG A 432 38.26 -4.73 26.24
CA ARG A 432 39.56 -4.69 26.93
C ARG A 432 40.56 -4.11 25.92
N SER A 433 40.95 -2.90 26.20
CA SER A 433 42.11 -2.27 25.59
C SER A 433 43.35 -3.11 25.83
N THR A 434 43.85 -3.79 24.83
CA THR A 434 45.20 -4.35 24.84
C THR A 434 46.08 -3.30 24.17
N GLN A 435 46.67 -2.44 25.02
CA GLN A 435 47.91 -1.75 24.68
C GLN A 435 49.00 -2.84 24.62
N GLN A 436 49.47 -3.18 23.45
CA GLN A 436 50.78 -3.80 23.28
C GLN A 436 51.74 -2.76 22.75
N GLN A 437 52.71 -2.47 23.60
CA GLN A 437 53.97 -1.80 23.32
C GLN A 437 54.70 -2.55 22.24
N ILE A 438 55.22 -1.80 21.29
CA ILE A 438 56.26 -2.25 20.35
C ILE A 438 57.55 -1.44 20.72
N PRO A 439 58.70 -2.10 20.78
CA PRO A 439 59.97 -1.50 21.18
C PRO A 439 60.53 -0.48 20.19
#